data_f6cc1e2f371110c8547c85efa64d5859
#
_entry.id   f6cc1e2f371110c8547c85efa64d5859
#
_cell.length_a   1.000
_cell.length_b   1.000
_cell.length_c   1.000
_cell.angle_alpha   90.00
_cell.angle_beta   90.00
_cell.angle_gamma   90.00
#
_symmetry.space_group_name_H-M   'P 1'
#
loop_
_entity.id
_entity.type
_entity.pdbx_description
1 polymer ?
#
loop_
_entity_poly.entity_id
_entity_poly.type
_entity_poly.pdbx_seq_one_letter_code
_entity_poly.pdbx_strand_id
1 'polypeptide(L)'
;VNGRVVKASTNRQLKDAILLTTDQADIARHQNGDAFAKLVAATRFTRTWGDCYGYYLLATGNADIMLDPEMSPWDIMALVPIIRGSGAKITDWEGGNPATGNSIVATSPNLHGEVLQILNASNV
;
A
#
# COMPACT_ATOMS: atom_id res chain seq x y z
N VAL A 1 16.20 -9.72 -6.38
CA VAL A 1 15.98 -10.86 -5.46
C VAL A 1 16.68 -12.07 -6.06
N ASN A 2 17.57 -12.67 -5.31
CA ASN A 2 18.33 -13.86 -5.75
C ASN A 2 19.02 -13.66 -7.10
N GLY A 3 19.59 -12.48 -7.35
CA GLY A 3 20.25 -12.15 -8.60
C GLY A 3 19.33 -11.77 -9.74
N ARG A 4 18.01 -11.78 -9.55
CA ARG A 4 17.03 -11.36 -10.56
C ARG A 4 16.57 -9.93 -10.30
N VAL A 5 16.43 -9.14 -11.37
CA VAL A 5 15.78 -7.85 -11.32
C VAL A 5 14.27 -8.09 -11.20
N VAL A 6 13.67 -7.51 -10.16
CA VAL A 6 12.23 -7.61 -9.94
C VAL A 6 11.61 -6.22 -10.01
N LYS A 7 10.33 -6.17 -10.41
CA LYS A 7 9.59 -4.93 -10.55
C LYS A 7 8.17 -5.09 -10.02
N ALA A 8 7.60 -3.98 -9.55
CA ALA A 8 6.18 -3.90 -9.25
C ALA A 8 5.37 -4.09 -10.54
N SER A 9 4.14 -4.58 -10.38
CA SER A 9 3.20 -4.69 -11.50
C SER A 9 2.81 -3.30 -11.99
N THR A 10 2.54 -3.18 -13.30
CA THR A 10 2.11 -1.91 -13.90
C THR A 10 0.82 -2.05 -14.71
N ASN A 11 0.24 -3.23 -14.80
CA ASN A 11 -0.83 -3.52 -15.75
C ASN A 11 -2.19 -3.80 -15.12
N ARG A 12 -2.26 -4.08 -13.80
CA ARG A 12 -3.55 -4.43 -13.21
C ARG A 12 -4.38 -3.19 -12.95
N GLN A 13 -5.67 -3.32 -13.21
CA GLN A 13 -6.66 -2.32 -12.79
C GLN A 13 -7.04 -2.55 -11.34
N LEU A 14 -7.66 -1.56 -10.72
CA LEU A 14 -8.03 -1.66 -9.30
C LEU A 14 -8.95 -2.86 -9.04
N LYS A 15 -9.91 -3.14 -9.91
CA LYS A 15 -10.81 -4.29 -9.77
C LYS A 15 -10.11 -5.65 -9.79
N ASP A 16 -8.90 -5.72 -10.33
CA ASP A 16 -8.08 -6.93 -10.40
C ASP A 16 -6.96 -6.93 -9.37
N ALA A 17 -6.85 -5.88 -8.56
CA ALA A 17 -5.75 -5.67 -7.64
C ALA A 17 -5.87 -6.54 -6.39
N ILE A 18 -4.71 -6.97 -5.89
CA ILE A 18 -4.59 -7.65 -4.61
C ILE A 18 -4.15 -6.62 -3.58
N LEU A 19 -4.96 -6.47 -2.53
CA LEU A 19 -4.71 -5.56 -1.44
C LEU A 19 -4.22 -6.31 -0.22
N LEU A 20 -3.13 -5.84 0.36
CA LEU A 20 -2.53 -6.41 1.57
C LEU A 20 -2.49 -5.37 2.68
N THR A 21 -2.66 -5.83 3.90
CA THR A 21 -2.43 -5.03 5.11
C THR A 21 -1.95 -5.96 6.23
N THR A 22 -1.24 -5.40 7.19
CA THR A 22 -0.73 -6.17 8.31
C THR A 22 -1.87 -6.60 9.25
N ASP A 23 -2.79 -5.68 9.55
CA ASP A 23 -3.93 -5.96 10.44
C ASP A 23 -5.10 -5.08 10.04
N GLN A 24 -6.18 -5.69 9.57
CA GLN A 24 -7.36 -4.95 9.14
C GLN A 24 -8.03 -4.20 10.29
N ALA A 25 -7.98 -4.72 11.51
CA ALA A 25 -8.59 -4.07 12.67
C ALA A 25 -7.90 -2.75 13.02
N ASP A 26 -6.61 -2.64 12.77
CA ASP A 26 -5.84 -1.42 13.05
C ASP A 26 -6.24 -0.25 12.16
N ILE A 27 -6.74 -0.53 10.98
CA ILE A 27 -7.09 0.54 10.04
C ILE A 27 -8.20 1.43 10.60
N ALA A 28 -9.24 0.82 11.17
CA ALA A 28 -10.33 1.59 11.76
C ALA A 28 -9.92 2.38 13.00
N ARG A 29 -8.87 1.93 13.70
CA ARG A 29 -8.35 2.62 14.88
C ARG A 29 -7.55 3.87 14.56
N HIS A 30 -6.87 3.91 13.42
CA HIS A 30 -5.93 4.96 13.07
C HIS A 30 -6.33 5.76 11.84
N GLN A 31 -7.22 5.22 11.01
CA GLN A 31 -7.62 5.82 9.74
C GLN A 31 -9.14 5.68 9.56
N ASN A 32 -9.64 6.16 8.42
CA ASN A 32 -11.06 6.06 8.08
C ASN A 32 -11.41 4.64 7.62
N GLY A 33 -12.04 3.87 8.49
CA GLY A 33 -12.44 2.49 8.21
C GLY A 33 -13.48 2.36 7.10
N ASP A 34 -14.38 3.33 6.96
CA ASP A 34 -15.38 3.33 5.88
C ASP A 34 -14.73 3.51 4.52
N ALA A 35 -13.74 4.39 4.41
CA ALA A 35 -12.98 4.58 3.18
C ALA A 35 -12.20 3.32 2.83
N PHE A 36 -11.60 2.67 3.81
CA PHE A 36 -10.91 1.39 3.61
C PHE A 36 -11.87 0.32 3.08
N ALA A 37 -13.08 0.23 3.65
CA ALA A 37 -14.08 -0.73 3.20
C ALA A 37 -14.47 -0.50 1.72
N LYS A 38 -14.56 0.75 1.30
CA LYS A 38 -14.78 1.08 -0.12
C LYS A 38 -13.64 0.63 -1.00
N LEU A 39 -12.40 0.78 -0.53
CA LEU A 39 -11.23 0.32 -1.28
C LEU A 39 -11.24 -1.21 -1.40
N VAL A 40 -11.53 -1.92 -0.32
CA VAL A 40 -11.65 -3.38 -0.34
C VAL A 40 -12.68 -3.83 -1.37
N ALA A 41 -13.84 -3.18 -1.39
CA ALA A 41 -14.91 -3.51 -2.34
C ALA A 41 -14.50 -3.25 -3.80
N ALA A 42 -13.60 -2.31 -4.03
CA ALA A 42 -13.12 -1.96 -5.37
C ALA A 42 -12.00 -2.87 -5.87
N THR A 43 -11.38 -3.66 -5.00
CA THR A 43 -10.27 -4.54 -5.35
C THR A 43 -10.75 -5.98 -5.55
N ARG A 44 -9.86 -6.82 -6.07
CA ARG A 44 -10.19 -8.23 -6.32
C ARG A 44 -10.33 -9.00 -5.02
N PHE A 45 -9.35 -8.91 -4.14
CA PHE A 45 -9.43 -9.50 -2.80
C PHE A 45 -8.39 -8.88 -1.87
N THR A 46 -8.60 -9.08 -0.57
CA THR A 46 -7.74 -8.56 0.49
C THR A 46 -7.19 -9.72 1.30
N ARG A 47 -5.90 -9.62 1.66
CA ARG A 47 -5.24 -10.57 2.54
C ARG A 47 -4.49 -9.84 3.63
N THR A 48 -4.35 -10.49 4.76
CA THR A 48 -3.53 -10.01 5.87
C THR A 48 -2.19 -10.74 5.84
N TRP A 49 -1.13 -10.00 5.50
CA TRP A 49 0.24 -10.50 5.52
C TRP A 49 1.07 -9.55 6.35
N GLY A 50 1.71 -10.08 7.40
CA GLY A 50 2.45 -9.26 8.32
C GLY A 50 3.81 -8.80 7.81
N ASP A 51 4.26 -7.71 8.37
CA ASP A 51 5.63 -7.20 8.29
C ASP A 51 6.12 -6.98 6.86
N CYS A 52 7.39 -7.24 6.62
CA CYS A 52 8.05 -7.01 5.33
C CYS A 52 7.52 -7.86 4.20
N TYR A 53 6.81 -8.96 4.49
CA TYR A 53 6.38 -9.88 3.44
C TYR A 53 5.38 -9.25 2.46
N GLY A 54 4.46 -8.44 2.97
CA GLY A 54 3.52 -7.72 2.10
C GLY A 54 4.24 -6.80 1.13
N TYR A 55 5.25 -6.10 1.60
CA TYR A 55 6.06 -5.20 0.76
C TYR A 55 6.91 -5.98 -0.25
N TYR A 56 7.41 -7.13 0.14
CA TYR A 56 8.10 -8.02 -0.78
C TYR A 56 7.20 -8.45 -1.94
N LEU A 57 5.97 -8.83 -1.65
CA LEU A 57 5.00 -9.22 -2.68
C LEU A 57 4.69 -8.06 -3.63
N LEU A 58 4.54 -6.85 -3.09
CA LEU A 58 4.32 -5.66 -3.90
C LEU A 58 5.53 -5.39 -4.82
N ALA A 59 6.72 -5.39 -4.26
CA ALA A 59 7.95 -5.08 -4.99
C ALA A 59 8.27 -6.10 -6.09
N THR A 60 7.77 -7.32 -5.97
CA THR A 60 7.98 -8.38 -6.95
C THR A 60 6.83 -8.55 -7.94
N GLY A 61 5.80 -7.70 -7.86
CA GLY A 61 4.67 -7.73 -8.78
C GLY A 61 3.59 -8.76 -8.43
N ASN A 62 3.66 -9.38 -7.25
CA ASN A 62 2.71 -10.41 -6.82
C ASN A 62 1.54 -9.87 -6.00
N ALA A 63 1.58 -8.59 -5.65
CA ALA A 63 0.48 -7.85 -5.05
C ALA A 63 0.52 -6.43 -5.59
N ASP A 64 -0.51 -5.65 -5.34
CA ASP A 64 -0.67 -4.34 -5.98
C ASP A 64 -0.77 -3.20 -5.00
N ILE A 65 -1.24 -3.46 -3.77
CA ILE A 65 -1.46 -2.45 -2.75
C ILE A 65 -1.03 -3.03 -1.41
N MET A 66 -0.23 -2.28 -0.65
CA MET A 66 0.09 -2.61 0.73
C MET A 66 -0.16 -1.39 1.60
N LEU A 67 -0.98 -1.56 2.63
CA LEU A 67 -1.39 -0.49 3.53
C LEU A 67 -0.98 -0.80 4.96
N ASP A 68 -0.36 0.19 5.61
CA ASP A 68 -0.12 0.18 7.05
C ASP A 68 -0.61 1.49 7.64
N PRO A 69 -1.65 1.46 8.50
CA PRO A 69 -2.24 2.68 9.04
C PRO A 69 -1.37 3.38 10.08
N GLU A 70 -0.45 2.65 10.68
CA GLU A 70 0.51 3.18 11.64
C GLU A 70 1.81 2.37 11.54
N MET A 71 2.95 3.08 11.46
CA MET A 71 4.26 2.44 11.36
C MET A 71 5.33 3.35 11.93
N SER A 72 6.34 2.77 12.59
CA SER A 72 7.44 3.53 13.16
C SER A 72 8.34 4.13 12.06
N PRO A 73 9.00 5.29 12.34
CA PRO A 73 9.83 5.95 11.34
C PRO A 73 10.96 5.09 10.78
N TRP A 74 11.60 4.27 11.61
CA TRP A 74 12.71 3.43 11.15
C TRP A 74 12.25 2.32 10.23
N ASP A 75 11.06 1.76 10.44
CA ASP A 75 10.47 0.77 9.54
C ASP A 75 10.13 1.40 8.20
N ILE A 76 9.57 2.60 8.21
CA ILE A 76 9.26 3.35 6.99
C ILE A 76 10.55 3.62 6.19
N MET A 77 11.59 4.08 6.87
CA MET A 77 12.85 4.43 6.22
C MET A 77 13.53 3.22 5.57
N ALA A 78 13.36 2.04 6.14
CA ALA A 78 13.88 0.82 5.56
C ALA A 78 13.13 0.40 4.29
N LEU A 79 11.82 0.65 4.24
CA LEU A 79 10.96 0.21 3.13
C LEU A 79 10.99 1.16 1.93
N VAL A 80 11.12 2.46 2.15
CA VAL A 80 11.02 3.47 1.09
C VAL A 80 11.95 3.20 -0.10
N PRO A 81 13.26 2.98 0.10
CA PRO A 81 14.15 2.75 -1.04
C PRO A 81 13.85 1.44 -1.77
N ILE A 82 13.42 0.41 -1.07
CA ILE A 82 13.09 -0.89 -1.68
C ILE A 82 11.85 -0.74 -2.59
N ILE A 83 10.82 -0.10 -2.09
CA ILE A 83 9.57 0.10 -2.84
C ILE A 83 9.82 1.01 -4.05
N ARG A 84 10.50 2.13 -3.85
CA ARG A 84 10.83 3.04 -4.97
C ARG A 84 11.73 2.38 -6.00
N GLY A 85 12.70 1.59 -5.55
CA GLY A 85 13.61 0.87 -6.44
C GLY A 85 12.90 -0.17 -7.30
N SER A 86 11.77 -0.71 -6.86
CA SER A 86 10.96 -1.65 -7.65
C SER A 86 10.07 -0.97 -8.68
N GLY A 87 9.98 0.35 -8.66
CA GLY A 87 9.07 1.13 -9.52
C GLY A 87 7.71 1.41 -8.89
N ALA A 88 7.43 0.84 -7.72
CA ALA A 88 6.18 1.13 -7.00
C ALA A 88 6.25 2.53 -6.37
N LYS A 89 5.09 3.06 -6.01
CA LYS A 89 4.97 4.33 -5.30
C LYS A 89 4.69 4.10 -3.83
N ILE A 90 5.26 4.95 -2.99
CA ILE A 90 5.06 4.90 -1.55
C ILE A 90 4.89 6.32 -1.00
N THR A 91 3.81 6.53 -0.27
CA THR A 91 3.50 7.79 0.42
C THR A 91 2.94 7.47 1.80
N ASP A 92 2.67 8.51 2.59
CA ASP A 92 1.81 8.33 3.76
C ASP A 92 0.34 8.21 3.31
N TRP A 93 -0.57 8.08 4.27
CA TRP A 93 -1.99 7.87 3.99
C TRP A 93 -2.63 9.03 3.25
N GLU A 94 -2.10 10.23 3.40
CA GLU A 94 -2.62 11.45 2.77
C GLU A 94 -1.93 11.78 1.44
N GLY A 95 -0.95 10.98 1.04
CA GLY A 95 -0.19 11.21 -0.18
C GLY A 95 1.09 12.02 0.00
N GLY A 96 1.46 12.32 1.25
CA GLY A 96 2.65 13.06 1.59
C GLY A 96 3.90 12.18 1.68
N ASN A 97 5.00 12.78 2.15
CA ASN A 97 6.27 12.08 2.33
C ASN A 97 6.16 11.06 3.47
N PRO A 98 6.34 9.75 3.20
CA PRO A 98 6.22 8.74 4.24
C PRO A 98 7.27 8.90 5.35
N ALA A 99 8.43 9.48 5.04
CA ALA A 99 9.50 9.65 6.03
C ALA A 99 9.12 10.63 7.14
N THR A 100 8.18 11.55 6.89
CA THR A 100 7.70 12.52 7.88
C THR A 100 6.33 12.17 8.42
N GLY A 101 5.74 11.07 7.94
CA GLY A 101 4.46 10.57 8.41
C GLY A 101 4.63 9.38 9.34
N ASN A 102 3.52 8.71 9.62
CA ASN A 102 3.48 7.51 10.45
C ASN A 102 2.63 6.41 9.85
N SER A 103 2.35 6.50 8.56
CA SER A 103 1.52 5.53 7.83
C SER A 103 2.11 5.29 6.46
N ILE A 104 1.70 4.19 5.82
CA ILE A 104 2.16 3.85 4.48
C ILE A 104 0.98 3.46 3.59
N VAL A 105 0.98 4.04 2.38
CA VAL A 105 0.24 3.57 1.23
C VAL A 105 1.27 3.29 0.15
N ALA A 106 1.51 2.01 -0.12
CA ALA A 106 2.43 1.57 -1.16
C ALA A 106 1.64 0.82 -2.22
N THR A 107 1.81 1.19 -3.49
CA THR A 107 1.03 0.61 -4.58
C THR A 107 1.88 0.45 -5.83
N SER A 108 1.40 -0.40 -6.75
CA SER A 108 1.88 -0.34 -8.13
C SER A 108 1.65 1.08 -8.68
N PRO A 109 2.54 1.58 -9.56
CA PRO A 109 2.57 3.01 -9.89
C PRO A 109 1.30 3.52 -10.57
N ASN A 110 0.58 2.67 -11.28
CA ASN A 110 -0.64 3.04 -11.98
C ASN A 110 -1.87 3.14 -11.07
N LEU A 111 -1.81 2.66 -9.83
CA LEU A 111 -2.96 2.62 -8.91
C LEU A 111 -2.90 3.66 -7.80
N HIS A 112 -1.74 4.27 -7.56
CA HIS A 112 -1.52 5.09 -6.37
C HIS A 112 -2.51 6.25 -6.22
N GLY A 113 -2.71 7.00 -7.29
CA GLY A 113 -3.64 8.14 -7.28
C GLY A 113 -5.07 7.72 -6.99
N GLU A 114 -5.51 6.63 -7.59
CA GLU A 114 -6.86 6.10 -7.40
C GLU A 114 -7.07 5.59 -5.98
N VAL A 115 -6.09 4.88 -5.43
CA VAL A 115 -6.12 4.39 -4.05
C VAL A 115 -6.20 5.55 -3.06
N LEU A 116 -5.35 6.56 -3.22
CA LEU A 116 -5.36 7.73 -2.35
C LEU A 116 -6.71 8.47 -2.43
N GLN A 117 -7.28 8.59 -3.61
CA GLN A 117 -8.56 9.24 -3.80
C GLN A 117 -9.67 8.53 -3.02
N ILE A 118 -9.70 7.21 -3.04
CA ILE A 118 -10.70 6.44 -2.31
C ILE A 118 -10.48 6.56 -0.80
N LEU A 119 -9.23 6.44 -0.35
CA LEU A 119 -8.91 6.49 1.08
C LEU A 119 -9.19 7.87 1.70
N ASN A 120 -9.08 8.93 0.92
CA ASN A 120 -9.21 10.32 1.38
C ASN A 120 -10.46 11.01 0.85
N ALA A 121 -11.39 10.27 0.27
CA ALA A 121 -12.64 10.83 -0.18
C ALA A 121 -13.39 11.40 1.01
N SER A 122 -13.67 12.71 1.00
CA SER A 122 -14.46 13.32 2.04
C SER A 122 -15.92 12.94 1.87
N ASN A 123 -16.57 12.58 2.96
CA ASN A 123 -18.00 12.31 3.00
C ASN A 123 -18.76 13.64 3.06
N VAL A 124 -18.73 14.36 1.97
CA VAL A 124 -19.49 15.60 1.87
C VAL A 124 -20.83 15.29 1.25
#